data_e213f7bb447bd6104f9e98940fc82a40
#
_entry.id   e213f7bb447bd6104f9e98940fc82a40
#
_cell.length_a   1.000
_cell.length_b   1.000
_cell.length_c   1.000
_cell.angle_alpha   90.00
_cell.angle_beta   90.00
_cell.angle_gamma   90.00
#
_symmetry.space_group_name_H-M   'P 1'
#
loop_
_entity.id
_entity.type
_entity.pdbx_description
1 polymer ?
#
loop_
_entity_poly.entity_id
_entity_poly.type
_entity_poly.pdbx_seq_one_letter_code
_entity_poly.pdbx_strand_id
1 'polypeptide(L)'
;MNFPGLVEMHVHTAPDVRPRRHNDAELAQLARSASARAVVLKSHHVPTMERARQAELATPGVKVMGAIVLNLPQGGLDAAVVESALEQGARVVWLPTLHAENHRRREGHSDGIVTVRDGRVVPAAEAIFAHIAAADAILATGHLSADEIPVAVAAAVACGVRKIVVTHPEHQVVGLDIEAQRALLRNSPVYFERCYAQPIGGGRYAHNLAANLQAIQALGAASTILATDAGQVENLPWDECWAHIFRFLRAAGVSERELTTMCVTNPSWLLGLAD
;
A
#
# COMPACT_ATOMS: atom_id res chain seq x y z
N MET A 1 4.85 -21.45 -6.94
CA MET A 1 3.38 -21.32 -6.83
C MET A 1 2.92 -20.54 -8.05
N ASN A 2 1.79 -20.86 -8.65
CA ASN A 2 1.31 -20.18 -9.85
C ASN A 2 0.02 -19.44 -9.50
N PHE A 3 0.00 -18.11 -9.69
CA PHE A 3 -1.16 -17.24 -9.49
C PHE A 3 -1.32 -16.33 -10.70
N PRO A 4 -1.96 -16.84 -11.77
CA PRO A 4 -2.17 -16.07 -12.97
C PRO A 4 -2.92 -14.78 -12.66
N GLY A 5 -2.33 -13.67 -13.07
CA GLY A 5 -2.95 -12.36 -12.93
C GLY A 5 -2.77 -11.66 -11.58
N LEU A 6 -2.10 -12.29 -10.60
CA LEU A 6 -1.80 -11.67 -9.31
C LEU A 6 -1.22 -10.27 -9.46
N VAL A 7 -1.71 -9.33 -8.67
CA VAL A 7 -1.20 -7.97 -8.57
C VAL A 7 -0.76 -7.69 -7.13
N GLU A 8 0.53 -7.47 -6.94
CA GLU A 8 1.09 -7.05 -5.65
C GLU A 8 1.15 -5.53 -5.59
N MET A 9 0.47 -4.93 -4.64
CA MET A 9 0.43 -3.47 -4.52
C MET A 9 1.38 -2.90 -3.47
N HIS A 10 2.00 -3.76 -2.64
CA HIS A 10 2.82 -3.30 -1.52
C HIS A 10 3.93 -4.29 -1.18
N VAL A 11 5.10 -4.07 -1.75
CA VAL A 11 6.29 -4.87 -1.47
C VAL A 11 7.54 -3.99 -1.46
N HIS A 12 8.45 -4.29 -0.55
CA HIS A 12 9.70 -3.56 -0.36
C HIS A 12 10.90 -4.27 -0.98
N THR A 13 11.73 -3.50 -1.70
CA THR A 13 12.96 -3.99 -2.33
C THR A 13 14.15 -3.11 -1.98
N ALA A 14 15.36 -3.66 -2.08
CA ALA A 14 16.60 -2.91 -1.93
C ALA A 14 16.86 -2.04 -3.17
N PRO A 15 17.43 -0.79 -3.01
CA PRO A 15 17.80 -0.15 -1.75
C PRO A 15 16.60 0.48 -1.00
N ASP A 16 16.65 0.44 0.33
CA ASP A 16 15.66 1.08 1.21
C ASP A 16 16.34 1.49 2.53
N VAL A 17 15.58 2.02 3.51
CA VAL A 17 16.06 2.46 4.83
C VAL A 17 16.74 1.35 5.65
N ARG A 18 16.55 0.10 5.29
CA ARG A 18 17.17 -1.07 5.90
C ARG A 18 17.38 -2.17 4.87
N PRO A 19 18.18 -3.21 5.17
CA PRO A 19 18.35 -4.36 4.28
C PRO A 19 17.00 -4.97 3.88
N ARG A 20 16.87 -5.28 2.60
CA ARG A 20 15.71 -5.95 2.03
C ARG A 20 16.13 -7.31 1.47
N ARG A 21 15.20 -8.25 1.46
CA ARG A 21 15.44 -9.64 1.02
C ARG A 21 15.78 -9.74 -0.46
N HIS A 22 15.13 -8.90 -1.27
CA HIS A 22 15.29 -8.88 -2.71
C HIS A 22 15.59 -7.46 -3.22
N ASN A 23 16.36 -7.36 -4.30
CA ASN A 23 16.39 -6.17 -5.12
C ASN A 23 15.23 -6.18 -6.13
N ASP A 24 15.10 -5.12 -6.93
CA ASP A 24 13.98 -4.95 -7.86
C ASP A 24 13.94 -6.03 -8.94
N ALA A 25 15.11 -6.40 -9.50
CA ALA A 25 15.21 -7.40 -10.55
C ALA A 25 14.90 -8.81 -10.03
N GLU A 26 15.38 -9.15 -8.85
CA GLU A 26 15.07 -10.43 -8.19
C GLU A 26 13.58 -10.56 -7.90
N LEU A 27 12.94 -9.51 -7.39
CA LEU A 27 11.50 -9.51 -7.16
C LEU A 27 10.72 -9.63 -8.47
N ALA A 28 11.10 -8.89 -9.52
CA ALA A 28 10.45 -8.98 -10.83
C ALA A 28 10.54 -10.40 -11.41
N GLN A 29 11.68 -11.06 -11.28
CA GLN A 29 11.86 -12.45 -11.70
C GLN A 29 10.99 -13.44 -10.92
N LEU A 30 10.88 -13.27 -9.60
CA LEU A 30 9.98 -14.06 -8.76
C LEU A 30 8.52 -13.85 -9.15
N ALA A 31 8.11 -12.60 -9.35
CA ALA A 31 6.76 -12.25 -9.77
C ALA A 31 6.40 -12.84 -11.14
N ARG A 32 7.33 -12.76 -12.11
CA ARG A 32 7.15 -13.39 -13.42
C ARG A 32 7.03 -14.92 -13.29
N SER A 33 7.89 -15.54 -12.48
CA SER A 33 7.88 -17.00 -12.27
C SER A 33 6.58 -17.47 -11.58
N ALA A 34 5.95 -16.62 -10.78
CA ALA A 34 4.65 -16.85 -10.18
C ALA A 34 3.47 -16.51 -11.12
N SER A 35 3.72 -16.09 -12.35
CA SER A 35 2.71 -15.59 -13.31
C SER A 35 1.94 -14.37 -12.78
N ALA A 36 2.55 -13.57 -11.92
CA ALA A 36 1.96 -12.31 -11.49
C ALA A 36 1.86 -11.33 -12.67
N ARG A 37 0.78 -10.55 -12.68
CA ARG A 37 0.51 -9.53 -13.70
C ARG A 37 1.31 -8.27 -13.44
N ALA A 38 1.36 -7.85 -12.17
CA ALA A 38 2.04 -6.61 -11.80
C ALA A 38 2.54 -6.63 -10.36
N VAL A 39 3.58 -5.82 -10.11
CA VAL A 39 4.07 -5.49 -8.77
C VAL A 39 4.30 -3.99 -8.65
N VAL A 40 3.98 -3.40 -7.50
CA VAL A 40 4.28 -2.01 -7.16
C VAL A 40 5.45 -2.01 -6.17
N LEU A 41 6.56 -1.42 -6.57
CA LEU A 41 7.73 -1.27 -5.71
C LEU A 41 7.54 -0.13 -4.72
N LYS A 42 7.72 -0.41 -3.45
CA LYS A 42 7.71 0.59 -2.38
C LYS A 42 9.09 0.74 -1.74
N SER A 43 9.51 1.98 -1.50
CA SER A 43 10.69 2.30 -0.69
C SER A 43 10.37 3.45 0.25
N HIS A 44 10.85 3.38 1.49
CA HIS A 44 10.72 4.48 2.44
C HIS A 44 11.75 5.60 2.20
N HIS A 45 12.75 5.35 1.37
CA HIS A 45 13.94 6.20 1.24
C HIS A 45 14.00 6.95 -0.09
N VAL A 46 13.64 6.31 -1.20
CA VAL A 46 13.72 6.88 -2.55
C VAL A 46 12.46 6.59 -3.37
N PRO A 47 12.07 7.48 -4.30
CA PRO A 47 11.04 7.17 -5.29
C PRO A 47 11.46 5.96 -6.15
N THR A 48 10.48 5.18 -6.60
CA THR A 48 10.79 3.89 -7.25
C THR A 48 10.47 3.84 -8.75
N MET A 49 10.06 4.97 -9.39
CA MET A 49 9.61 4.97 -10.78
C MET A 49 10.69 4.48 -11.76
N GLU A 50 11.91 5.05 -11.68
CA GLU A 50 13.00 4.65 -12.56
C GLU A 50 13.46 3.21 -12.28
N ARG A 51 13.53 2.82 -11.00
CA ARG A 51 13.86 1.45 -10.58
C ARG A 51 12.86 0.44 -11.16
N ALA A 52 11.56 0.76 -11.08
CA ALA A 52 10.49 -0.07 -11.63
C ALA A 52 10.61 -0.21 -13.15
N ARG A 53 10.86 0.89 -13.87
CA ARG A 53 11.08 0.86 -15.31
C ARG A 53 12.25 -0.04 -15.70
N GLN A 54 13.39 0.05 -15.00
CA GLN A 54 14.55 -0.80 -15.25
C GLN A 54 14.25 -2.28 -14.97
N ALA A 55 13.56 -2.59 -13.87
CA ALA A 55 13.19 -3.96 -13.53
C ALA A 55 12.20 -4.56 -14.56
N GLU A 56 11.23 -3.78 -15.04
CA GLU A 56 10.30 -4.20 -16.09
C GLU A 56 11.02 -4.50 -17.41
N LEU A 57 11.92 -3.62 -17.84
CA LEU A 57 12.72 -3.83 -19.05
C LEU A 57 13.59 -5.08 -18.96
N ALA A 58 14.18 -5.35 -17.79
CA ALA A 58 15.01 -6.52 -17.56
C ALA A 58 14.20 -7.83 -17.42
N THR A 59 12.89 -7.73 -17.13
CA THR A 59 12.03 -8.90 -16.88
C THR A 59 10.71 -8.79 -17.66
N PRO A 60 10.74 -8.94 -18.99
CA PRO A 60 9.52 -8.91 -19.79
C PRO A 60 8.48 -9.94 -19.34
N GLY A 61 7.20 -9.55 -19.33
CA GLY A 61 6.09 -10.44 -18.98
C GLY A 61 5.50 -10.21 -17.58
N VAL A 62 6.06 -9.27 -16.81
CA VAL A 62 5.45 -8.73 -15.59
C VAL A 62 5.52 -7.21 -15.63
N LYS A 63 4.45 -6.53 -15.24
CA LYS A 63 4.45 -5.07 -15.06
C LYS A 63 5.12 -4.72 -13.73
N VAL A 64 6.07 -3.79 -13.75
CA VAL A 64 6.69 -3.27 -12.53
C VAL A 64 6.41 -1.78 -12.45
N MET A 65 5.74 -1.36 -11.38
CA MET A 65 5.26 0.00 -11.23
C MET A 65 5.96 0.71 -10.09
N GLY A 66 6.22 1.99 -10.31
CA GLY A 66 6.86 2.86 -9.34
C GLY A 66 5.86 3.64 -8.50
N ALA A 67 6.37 4.14 -7.39
CA ALA A 67 5.61 4.86 -6.38
C ALA A 67 6.48 5.86 -5.62
N ILE A 68 5.83 6.73 -4.86
CA ILE A 68 6.48 7.63 -3.91
C ILE A 68 5.85 7.51 -2.53
N VAL A 69 6.68 7.63 -1.48
CA VAL A 69 6.24 7.66 -0.08
C VAL A 69 6.63 9.00 0.52
N LEU A 70 5.69 9.77 1.02
CA LEU A 70 5.91 11.16 1.46
C LEU A 70 6.60 11.24 2.84
N ASN A 71 7.69 10.48 2.98
CA ASN A 71 8.62 10.59 4.09
C ASN A 71 9.63 11.72 3.85
N LEU A 72 10.32 12.19 4.90
CA LEU A 72 11.29 13.27 4.80
C LEU A 72 12.35 13.07 3.70
N PRO A 73 12.97 11.88 3.53
CA PRO A 73 13.95 11.68 2.46
C PRO A 73 13.39 11.83 1.04
N GLN A 74 12.07 11.77 0.88
CA GLN A 74 11.36 11.94 -0.40
C GLN A 74 10.61 13.28 -0.49
N GLY A 75 10.99 14.27 0.32
CA GLY A 75 10.44 15.62 0.28
C GLY A 75 9.25 15.87 1.23
N GLY A 76 8.73 14.86 1.92
CA GLY A 76 7.57 15.04 2.82
C GLY A 76 6.31 15.48 2.05
N LEU A 77 5.54 16.42 2.61
CA LEU A 77 4.35 16.98 1.97
C LEU A 77 4.70 18.15 1.03
N ASP A 78 5.49 17.87 0.00
CA ASP A 78 5.84 18.81 -1.04
C ASP A 78 5.06 18.51 -2.33
N ALA A 79 4.18 19.41 -2.74
CA ALA A 79 3.31 19.23 -3.90
C ALA A 79 4.11 19.19 -5.22
N ALA A 80 5.19 19.96 -5.35
CA ALA A 80 6.03 19.95 -6.55
C ALA A 80 6.79 18.64 -6.72
N VAL A 81 7.23 18.04 -5.62
CA VAL A 81 7.85 16.71 -5.63
C VAL A 81 6.84 15.63 -6.06
N VAL A 82 5.60 15.72 -5.57
CA VAL A 82 4.55 14.77 -5.95
C VAL A 82 4.16 14.95 -7.43
N GLU A 83 4.00 16.18 -7.91
CA GLU A 83 3.74 16.46 -9.32
C GLU A 83 4.81 15.83 -10.20
N SER A 84 6.08 16.10 -9.92
CA SER A 84 7.22 15.50 -10.65
C SER A 84 7.23 13.97 -10.59
N ALA A 85 6.90 13.37 -9.44
CA ALA A 85 6.82 11.91 -9.32
C ALA A 85 5.68 11.33 -10.19
N LEU A 86 4.52 11.99 -10.24
CA LEU A 86 3.39 11.59 -11.07
C LEU A 86 3.72 11.70 -12.56
N GLU A 87 4.38 12.78 -13.00
CA GLU A 87 4.89 12.95 -14.37
C GLU A 87 5.88 11.83 -14.76
N GLN A 88 6.70 11.37 -13.81
CA GLN A 88 7.62 10.24 -13.99
C GLN A 88 6.91 8.87 -13.93
N GLY A 89 5.59 8.84 -13.76
CA GLY A 89 4.78 7.63 -13.79
C GLY A 89 4.54 6.95 -12.45
N ALA A 90 4.66 7.66 -11.33
CA ALA A 90 4.24 7.12 -10.04
C ALA A 90 2.76 6.70 -10.09
N ARG A 91 2.47 5.46 -9.72
CA ARG A 91 1.10 4.92 -9.69
C ARG A 91 0.45 5.03 -8.32
N VAL A 92 1.27 5.04 -7.27
CA VAL A 92 0.81 5.17 -5.89
C VAL A 92 1.58 6.28 -5.18
N VAL A 93 0.85 7.14 -4.51
CA VAL A 93 1.40 8.15 -3.60
C VAL A 93 0.97 7.76 -2.19
N TRP A 94 1.91 7.27 -1.40
CA TRP A 94 1.66 7.02 0.03
C TRP A 94 1.85 8.31 0.82
N LEU A 95 0.87 8.68 1.62
CA LEU A 95 1.06 9.65 2.70
C LEU A 95 2.18 9.18 3.64
N PRO A 96 2.72 10.05 4.50
CA PRO A 96 3.85 9.70 5.36
C PRO A 96 3.65 8.37 6.07
N THR A 97 4.73 7.57 6.13
CA THR A 97 4.77 6.28 6.82
C THR A 97 5.66 6.40 8.07
N LEU A 98 6.94 6.04 7.99
CA LEU A 98 7.87 6.11 9.12
C LEU A 98 8.03 7.53 9.68
N HIS A 99 7.79 8.56 8.86
CA HIS A 99 7.85 9.96 9.29
C HIS A 99 6.46 10.58 9.55
N ALA A 100 5.37 9.81 9.50
CA ALA A 100 4.06 10.32 9.92
C ALA A 100 4.09 10.74 11.40
N GLU A 101 3.40 11.82 11.76
CA GLU A 101 3.31 12.28 13.17
C GLU A 101 2.82 11.15 14.08
N ASN A 102 1.78 10.42 13.68
CA ASN A 102 1.28 9.26 14.41
C ASN A 102 2.35 8.21 14.65
N HIS A 103 3.15 7.85 13.63
CA HIS A 103 4.21 6.85 13.74
C HIS A 103 5.32 7.35 14.68
N ARG A 104 5.83 8.56 14.43
CA ARG A 104 6.90 9.17 15.23
C ARG A 104 6.53 9.35 16.70
N ARG A 105 5.29 9.77 16.97
CA ARG A 105 4.78 9.89 18.35
C ARG A 105 4.75 8.55 19.09
N ARG A 106 4.41 7.45 18.41
CA ARG A 106 4.44 6.09 18.99
C ARG A 106 5.85 5.63 19.32
N GLU A 107 6.85 6.15 18.62
CA GLU A 107 8.27 5.93 18.90
C GLU A 107 8.86 6.92 19.94
N GLY A 108 8.06 7.84 20.48
CA GLY A 108 8.48 8.83 21.46
C GLY A 108 9.12 10.09 20.86
N HIS A 109 8.93 10.34 19.58
CA HIS A 109 9.45 11.51 18.87
C HIS A 109 8.34 12.54 18.58
N SER A 110 8.74 13.81 18.39
CA SER A 110 7.84 14.96 18.12
C SER A 110 8.09 15.62 16.76
N ASP A 111 8.92 15.02 15.90
CA ASP A 111 9.38 15.55 14.63
C ASP A 111 8.64 14.94 13.41
N GLY A 112 7.47 14.36 13.64
CA GLY A 112 6.67 13.73 12.60
C GLY A 112 6.02 14.74 11.65
N ILE A 113 5.78 14.28 10.41
CA ILE A 113 5.05 15.05 9.38
C ILE A 113 3.56 15.04 9.73
N VAL A 114 3.00 16.22 9.91
CA VAL A 114 1.58 16.42 10.22
C VAL A 114 0.80 16.47 8.91
N THR A 115 -0.12 15.53 8.72
CA THR A 115 -1.05 15.52 7.58
C THR A 115 -2.41 16.11 7.95
N VAL A 116 -2.87 15.87 9.18
CA VAL A 116 -4.12 16.37 9.72
C VAL A 116 -3.84 17.18 10.98
N ARG A 117 -4.43 18.35 11.09
CA ARG A 117 -4.37 19.22 12.28
C ARG A 117 -5.75 19.82 12.54
N ASP A 118 -6.18 19.79 13.78
CA ASP A 118 -7.46 20.37 14.24
C ASP A 118 -8.66 19.90 13.38
N GLY A 119 -8.69 18.61 13.05
CA GLY A 119 -9.76 17.98 12.25
C GLY A 119 -9.78 18.37 10.77
N ARG A 120 -8.68 18.91 10.24
CA ARG A 120 -8.54 19.26 8.82
C ARG A 120 -7.19 18.81 8.28
N VAL A 121 -7.14 18.50 7.00
CA VAL A 121 -5.86 18.28 6.32
C VAL A 121 -5.10 19.61 6.23
N VAL A 122 -3.77 19.54 6.32
CA VAL A 122 -2.94 20.72 6.11
C VAL A 122 -2.97 21.16 4.63
N PRO A 123 -2.81 22.45 4.31
CA PRO A 123 -2.90 22.94 2.92
C PRO A 123 -1.96 22.23 1.93
N ALA A 124 -0.78 21.81 2.39
CA ALA A 124 0.16 21.05 1.59
C ALA A 124 -0.39 19.66 1.16
N ALA A 125 -1.11 18.99 2.05
CA ALA A 125 -1.75 17.71 1.73
C ALA A 125 -2.92 17.89 0.74
N GLU A 126 -3.69 18.97 0.88
CA GLU A 126 -4.78 19.30 -0.03
C GLU A 126 -4.27 19.56 -1.45
N ALA A 127 -3.18 20.32 -1.60
CA ALA A 127 -2.52 20.54 -2.89
C ALA A 127 -2.03 19.22 -3.52
N ILE A 128 -1.47 18.32 -2.73
CA ILE A 128 -1.05 16.98 -3.18
C ILE A 128 -2.26 16.18 -3.67
N PHE A 129 -3.39 16.21 -2.98
CA PHE A 129 -4.59 15.50 -3.41
C PHE A 129 -5.10 15.97 -4.76
N ALA A 130 -5.01 17.27 -5.06
CA ALA A 130 -5.36 17.81 -6.37
C ALA A 130 -4.47 17.24 -7.49
N HIS A 131 -3.15 17.12 -7.28
CA HIS A 131 -2.24 16.50 -8.27
C HIS A 131 -2.55 15.01 -8.45
N ILE A 132 -2.82 14.26 -7.36
CA ILE A 132 -3.18 12.84 -7.41
C ILE A 132 -4.48 12.66 -8.20
N ALA A 133 -5.49 13.50 -7.97
CA ALA A 133 -6.75 13.47 -8.69
C ALA A 133 -6.58 13.75 -10.20
N ALA A 134 -5.78 14.76 -10.56
CA ALA A 134 -5.50 15.12 -11.94
C ALA A 134 -4.78 13.99 -12.71
N ALA A 135 -3.88 13.27 -12.04
CA ALA A 135 -3.13 12.15 -12.61
C ALA A 135 -3.89 10.81 -12.59
N ASP A 136 -5.10 10.73 -12.02
CA ASP A 136 -5.85 9.50 -11.75
C ASP A 136 -4.99 8.43 -11.03
N ALA A 137 -4.08 8.88 -10.16
CA ALA A 137 -3.20 8.03 -9.37
C ALA A 137 -3.88 7.56 -8.08
N ILE A 138 -3.25 6.63 -7.39
CA ILE A 138 -3.74 6.08 -6.14
C ILE A 138 -3.17 6.90 -4.97
N LEU A 139 -4.08 7.38 -4.10
CA LEU A 139 -3.72 7.87 -2.78
C LEU A 139 -3.75 6.71 -1.79
N ALA A 140 -2.64 6.45 -1.10
CA ALA A 140 -2.58 5.50 0.00
C ALA A 140 -2.31 6.22 1.33
N THR A 141 -3.04 5.85 2.40
CA THR A 141 -3.08 6.61 3.66
C THR A 141 -1.82 6.49 4.52
N GLY A 142 -0.90 5.58 4.18
CA GLY A 142 0.35 5.41 4.93
C GLY A 142 0.12 5.05 6.40
N HIS A 143 0.82 5.73 7.31
CA HIS A 143 0.71 5.49 8.75
C HIS A 143 -0.10 6.57 9.49
N LEU A 144 -1.09 7.14 8.83
CA LEU A 144 -2.06 7.98 9.53
C LEU A 144 -2.78 7.17 10.61
N SER A 145 -3.18 7.83 11.70
CA SER A 145 -3.97 7.21 12.76
C SER A 145 -5.41 6.94 12.32
N ALA A 146 -6.12 6.11 13.10
CA ALA A 146 -7.55 5.83 12.90
C ALA A 146 -8.40 7.10 12.85
N ASP A 147 -8.04 8.13 13.61
CA ASP A 147 -8.77 9.42 13.66
C ASP A 147 -8.43 10.32 12.46
N GLU A 148 -7.20 10.26 11.95
CA GLU A 148 -6.76 11.06 10.81
C GLU A 148 -7.30 10.54 9.46
N ILE A 149 -7.43 9.23 9.31
CA ILE A 149 -7.85 8.58 8.06
C ILE A 149 -9.21 9.10 7.54
N PRO A 150 -10.29 9.17 8.33
CA PRO A 150 -11.57 9.69 7.83
C PRO A 150 -11.48 11.14 7.33
N VAL A 151 -10.68 11.96 8.01
CA VAL A 151 -10.46 13.37 7.63
C VAL A 151 -9.69 13.46 6.31
N ALA A 152 -8.60 12.72 6.18
CA ALA A 152 -7.79 12.70 4.97
C ALA A 152 -8.56 12.14 3.77
N VAL A 153 -9.33 11.05 3.97
CA VAL A 153 -10.16 10.45 2.92
C VAL A 153 -11.25 11.41 2.46
N ALA A 154 -11.95 12.08 3.38
CA ALA A 154 -13.00 13.05 3.03
C ALA A 154 -12.43 14.22 2.23
N ALA A 155 -11.27 14.76 2.62
CA ALA A 155 -10.59 15.83 1.89
C ALA A 155 -10.12 15.36 0.50
N ALA A 156 -9.56 14.15 0.40
CA ALA A 156 -9.13 13.58 -0.88
C ALA A 156 -10.30 13.39 -1.86
N VAL A 157 -11.44 12.89 -1.38
CA VAL A 157 -12.69 12.78 -2.18
C VAL A 157 -13.15 14.16 -2.64
N ALA A 158 -13.13 15.17 -1.76
CA ALA A 158 -13.50 16.54 -2.10
C ALA A 158 -12.57 17.15 -3.17
N CYS A 159 -11.28 16.77 -3.19
CA CYS A 159 -10.33 17.14 -4.24
C CYS A 159 -10.48 16.30 -5.53
N GLY A 160 -11.40 15.33 -5.59
CA GLY A 160 -11.66 14.52 -6.77
C GLY A 160 -10.79 13.24 -6.88
N VAL A 161 -10.09 12.84 -5.83
CA VAL A 161 -9.34 11.57 -5.81
C VAL A 161 -10.33 10.39 -5.86
N ARG A 162 -10.22 9.56 -6.88
CA ARG A 162 -11.13 8.42 -7.12
C ARG A 162 -10.59 7.08 -6.63
N LYS A 163 -9.29 6.98 -6.42
CA LYS A 163 -8.58 5.75 -6.07
C LYS A 163 -7.89 5.93 -4.73
N ILE A 164 -8.56 5.51 -3.66
CA ILE A 164 -8.07 5.68 -2.30
C ILE A 164 -7.88 4.32 -1.65
N VAL A 165 -6.69 4.09 -1.12
CA VAL A 165 -6.30 2.86 -0.44
C VAL A 165 -5.97 3.18 1.02
N VAL A 166 -6.70 2.58 1.94
CA VAL A 166 -6.37 2.60 3.36
C VAL A 166 -5.31 1.54 3.62
N THR A 167 -4.09 1.99 3.87
CA THR A 167 -2.91 1.13 4.03
C THR A 167 -3.00 0.34 5.32
N HIS A 168 -2.88 -1.00 5.25
CA HIS A 168 -2.85 -1.96 6.36
C HIS A 168 -3.63 -1.52 7.62
N PRO A 169 -4.97 -1.33 7.53
CA PRO A 169 -5.80 -0.79 8.62
C PRO A 169 -5.69 -1.59 9.93
N GLU A 170 -5.41 -2.89 9.85
CA GLU A 170 -5.25 -3.78 11.00
C GLU A 170 -3.88 -3.66 11.68
N HIS A 171 -2.90 -2.95 11.10
CA HIS A 171 -1.61 -2.71 11.73
C HIS A 171 -1.77 -1.87 13.00
N GLN A 172 -1.01 -2.22 14.05
CA GLN A 172 -1.04 -1.48 15.33
C GLN A 172 -0.77 0.01 15.17
N VAL A 173 0.07 0.41 14.20
CA VAL A 173 0.37 1.82 13.95
C VAL A 173 -0.85 2.59 13.44
N VAL A 174 -1.75 1.96 12.71
CA VAL A 174 -3.00 2.54 12.18
C VAL A 174 -4.14 2.31 13.16
N GLY A 175 -4.46 1.05 13.46
CA GLY A 175 -5.45 0.66 14.44
C GLY A 175 -6.88 1.03 14.07
N LEU A 176 -7.23 0.97 12.78
CA LEU A 176 -8.57 1.25 12.29
C LEU A 176 -9.45 0.00 12.46
N ASP A 177 -10.33 0.01 13.44
CA ASP A 177 -11.19 -1.13 13.72
C ASP A 177 -12.26 -1.37 12.64
N ILE A 178 -12.94 -2.52 12.70
CA ILE A 178 -13.92 -2.93 11.68
C ILE A 178 -15.12 -1.96 11.61
N GLU A 179 -15.57 -1.40 12.72
CA GLU A 179 -16.69 -0.45 12.73
C GLU A 179 -16.30 0.88 12.07
N ALA A 180 -15.10 1.37 12.34
CA ALA A 180 -14.56 2.56 11.68
C ALA A 180 -14.34 2.30 10.17
N GLN A 181 -13.84 1.13 9.78
CA GLN A 181 -13.73 0.74 8.37
C GLN A 181 -15.13 0.69 7.71
N ARG A 182 -16.13 0.11 8.37
CA ARG A 182 -17.52 0.07 7.87
C ARG A 182 -18.12 1.47 7.73
N ALA A 183 -17.85 2.36 8.68
CA ALA A 183 -18.29 3.75 8.61
C ALA A 183 -17.64 4.49 7.41
N LEU A 184 -16.38 4.24 7.17
CA LEU A 184 -15.65 4.83 6.06
C LEU A 184 -16.20 4.38 4.69
N LEU A 185 -16.55 3.10 4.53
CA LEU A 185 -17.17 2.55 3.31
C LEU A 185 -18.54 3.16 3.00
N ARG A 186 -19.32 3.53 4.01
CA ARG A 186 -20.62 4.17 3.78
C ARG A 186 -20.50 5.56 3.16
N ASN A 187 -19.37 6.22 3.40
CA ASN A 187 -19.19 7.64 3.10
C ASN A 187 -18.17 7.90 1.97
N SER A 188 -17.38 6.89 1.58
CA SER A 188 -16.26 7.10 0.66
C SER A 188 -15.93 5.85 -0.15
N PRO A 189 -15.54 6.01 -1.43
CA PRO A 189 -15.09 4.90 -2.28
C PRO A 189 -13.64 4.54 -1.93
N VAL A 190 -13.44 3.72 -0.90
CA VAL A 190 -12.10 3.30 -0.46
C VAL A 190 -11.89 1.80 -0.60
N TYR A 191 -10.63 1.40 -0.74
CA TYR A 191 -10.16 0.03 -0.64
C TYR A 191 -9.29 -0.13 0.61
N PHE A 192 -9.42 -1.26 1.29
CA PHE A 192 -8.57 -1.62 2.42
C PHE A 192 -7.47 -2.56 1.95
N GLU A 193 -6.23 -2.14 2.14
CA GLU A 193 -5.06 -2.95 1.83
C GLU A 193 -4.72 -3.84 3.03
N ARG A 194 -5.02 -5.14 2.92
CA ARG A 194 -4.76 -6.10 3.99
C ARG A 194 -3.42 -6.76 3.78
N CYS A 195 -2.45 -6.29 4.54
CA CYS A 195 -1.07 -6.75 4.44
C CYS A 195 -0.81 -8.01 5.25
N TYR A 196 0.04 -8.88 4.70
CA TYR A 196 0.50 -10.10 5.37
C TYR A 196 1.41 -9.80 6.56
N ALA A 197 2.46 -9.00 6.32
CA ALA A 197 3.49 -8.72 7.30
C ALA A 197 3.05 -7.65 8.30
N GLN A 198 3.27 -7.89 9.58
CA GLN A 198 3.02 -6.93 10.66
C GLN A 198 4.23 -6.83 11.57
N PRO A 199 4.81 -5.63 11.77
CA PRO A 199 5.83 -5.42 12.77
C PRO A 199 5.27 -5.67 14.18
N ILE A 200 6.03 -6.41 15.01
CA ILE A 200 5.68 -6.68 16.41
C ILE A 200 6.71 -6.13 17.39
N GLY A 201 7.59 -5.24 16.91
CA GLY A 201 8.66 -4.62 17.68
C GLY A 201 9.94 -5.45 17.75
N GLY A 202 11.06 -4.80 18.14
CA GLY A 202 12.36 -5.42 18.25
C GLY A 202 12.90 -6.04 16.95
N GLY A 203 12.56 -5.49 15.79
CA GLY A 203 12.94 -6.02 14.47
C GLY A 203 12.22 -7.31 14.08
N ARG A 204 11.23 -7.75 14.83
CA ARG A 204 10.47 -8.98 14.57
C ARG A 204 9.18 -8.68 13.83
N TYR A 205 8.70 -9.68 13.08
CA TYR A 205 7.46 -9.65 12.33
C TYR A 205 6.59 -10.84 12.65
N ALA A 206 5.28 -10.66 12.54
CA ALA A 206 4.27 -11.71 12.51
C ALA A 206 3.42 -11.56 11.24
N HIS A 207 2.64 -12.59 10.92
CA HIS A 207 1.61 -12.45 9.89
C HIS A 207 0.29 -11.94 10.51
N ASN A 208 -0.45 -11.17 9.73
CA ASN A 208 -1.72 -10.55 10.17
C ASN A 208 -2.97 -11.28 9.67
N LEU A 209 -2.84 -12.55 9.28
CA LEU A 209 -3.88 -13.29 8.55
C LEU A 209 -5.20 -13.43 9.32
N ALA A 210 -5.16 -13.59 10.63
CA ALA A 210 -6.38 -13.74 11.42
C ALA A 210 -7.20 -12.44 11.45
N ALA A 211 -6.56 -11.28 11.67
CA ALA A 211 -7.23 -9.99 11.64
C ALA A 211 -7.73 -9.65 10.21
N ASN A 212 -6.92 -9.93 9.20
CA ASN A 212 -7.33 -9.77 7.80
C ASN A 212 -8.58 -10.60 7.46
N LEU A 213 -8.62 -11.87 7.90
CA LEU A 213 -9.79 -12.73 7.69
C LEU A 213 -11.04 -12.18 8.37
N GLN A 214 -10.95 -11.75 9.62
CA GLN A 214 -12.07 -11.13 10.33
C GLN A 214 -12.62 -9.92 9.58
N ALA A 215 -11.75 -9.06 9.08
CA ALA A 215 -12.13 -7.89 8.32
C ALA A 215 -12.72 -8.24 6.95
N ILE A 216 -12.19 -9.25 6.25
CA ILE A 216 -12.76 -9.75 4.98
C ILE A 216 -14.17 -10.32 5.21
N GLN A 217 -14.38 -11.09 6.27
CA GLN A 217 -15.69 -11.64 6.62
C GLN A 217 -16.70 -10.56 6.99
N ALA A 218 -16.25 -9.48 7.64
CA ALA A 218 -17.12 -8.39 8.08
C ALA A 218 -17.48 -7.38 6.98
N LEU A 219 -16.58 -7.14 6.02
CA LEU A 219 -16.67 -6.04 5.04
C LEU A 219 -16.72 -6.53 3.59
N GLY A 220 -16.36 -7.78 3.34
CA GLY A 220 -16.39 -8.41 2.02
C GLY A 220 -15.14 -8.16 1.17
N ALA A 221 -15.09 -8.88 0.05
CA ALA A 221 -13.98 -8.83 -0.90
C ALA A 221 -14.01 -7.57 -1.80
N ALA A 222 -15.18 -6.99 -2.04
CA ALA A 222 -15.37 -5.91 -3.01
C ALA A 222 -14.56 -4.64 -2.69
N SER A 223 -14.31 -4.36 -1.42
CA SER A 223 -13.52 -3.22 -0.95
C SER A 223 -12.15 -3.61 -0.39
N THR A 224 -11.71 -4.82 -0.65
CA THR A 224 -10.44 -5.36 -0.13
C THR A 224 -9.44 -5.56 -1.25
N ILE A 225 -8.18 -5.20 -1.00
CA ILE A 225 -7.03 -5.69 -1.74
C ILE A 225 -6.11 -6.46 -0.78
N LEU A 226 -5.54 -7.56 -1.25
CA LEU A 226 -4.51 -8.30 -0.53
C LEU A 226 -3.15 -7.84 -0.99
N ALA A 227 -2.23 -7.68 -0.06
CA ALA A 227 -0.84 -7.34 -0.31
C ALA A 227 0.07 -8.02 0.70
N THR A 228 1.37 -8.07 0.42
CA THR A 228 2.28 -8.74 1.33
C THR A 228 2.91 -7.82 2.35
N ASP A 229 3.21 -6.58 2.02
CA ASP A 229 4.15 -5.73 2.76
C ASP A 229 5.45 -6.48 3.10
N ALA A 230 5.84 -7.41 2.21
CA ALA A 230 7.04 -8.22 2.34
C ALA A 230 8.30 -7.45 1.93
N GLY A 231 9.44 -8.10 2.10
CA GLY A 231 10.76 -7.58 1.74
C GLY A 231 11.70 -7.45 2.92
N GLN A 232 11.21 -7.56 4.15
CA GLN A 232 12.06 -7.60 5.33
C GLN A 232 12.80 -8.95 5.39
N VAL A 233 14.08 -8.94 5.76
CA VAL A 233 14.88 -10.17 5.83
C VAL A 233 14.39 -11.16 6.88
N GLU A 234 13.64 -10.67 7.87
CA GLU A 234 13.06 -11.43 8.97
C GLU A 234 11.75 -12.14 8.58
N ASN A 235 11.10 -11.68 7.50
CA ASN A 235 9.87 -12.27 6.98
C ASN A 235 10.17 -13.41 6.00
N LEU A 236 9.13 -14.16 5.65
CA LEU A 236 9.18 -15.12 4.54
C LEU A 236 9.52 -14.41 3.21
N PRO A 237 10.10 -15.11 2.23
CA PRO A 237 10.18 -14.64 0.85
C PRO A 237 8.80 -14.24 0.32
N TRP A 238 8.77 -13.35 -0.65
CA TRP A 238 7.54 -12.78 -1.22
C TRP A 238 6.56 -13.86 -1.72
N ASP A 239 7.03 -14.82 -2.45
CA ASP A 239 6.23 -15.92 -2.99
C ASP A 239 5.72 -16.87 -1.91
N GLU A 240 6.49 -17.09 -0.84
CA GLU A 240 6.04 -17.85 0.32
C GLU A 240 4.98 -17.11 1.14
N CYS A 241 5.07 -15.77 1.25
CA CYS A 241 4.02 -14.97 1.85
C CYS A 241 2.69 -15.17 1.13
N TRP A 242 2.69 -15.07 -0.21
CA TRP A 242 1.49 -15.34 -1.02
C TRP A 242 0.99 -16.77 -0.89
N ALA A 243 1.92 -17.74 -0.87
CA ALA A 243 1.57 -19.14 -0.62
C ALA A 243 0.82 -19.32 0.70
N HIS A 244 1.27 -18.64 1.74
CA HIS A 244 0.65 -18.70 3.06
C HIS A 244 -0.70 -18.00 3.08
N ILE A 245 -0.83 -16.80 2.50
CA ILE A 245 -2.10 -16.06 2.36
C ILE A 245 -3.17 -16.97 1.74
N PHE A 246 -2.90 -17.53 0.57
CA PHE A 246 -3.88 -18.34 -0.16
C PHE A 246 -4.24 -19.63 0.58
N ARG A 247 -3.25 -20.32 1.14
CA ARG A 247 -3.52 -21.54 1.93
C ARG A 247 -4.40 -21.24 3.13
N PHE A 248 -4.10 -20.17 3.86
CA PHE A 248 -4.85 -19.77 5.05
C PHE A 248 -6.28 -19.35 4.70
N LEU A 249 -6.47 -18.48 3.73
CA LEU A 249 -7.80 -17.97 3.36
C LEU A 249 -8.68 -19.07 2.76
N ARG A 250 -8.13 -19.96 1.92
CA ARG A 250 -8.85 -21.14 1.41
C ARG A 250 -9.30 -22.07 2.53
N ALA A 251 -8.42 -22.38 3.46
CA ALA A 251 -8.75 -23.21 4.61
C ALA A 251 -9.85 -22.60 5.48
N ALA A 252 -9.96 -21.28 5.49
CA ALA A 252 -11.02 -20.53 6.18
C ALA A 252 -12.31 -20.38 5.36
N GLY A 253 -12.40 -20.97 4.15
CA GLY A 253 -13.59 -20.95 3.30
C GLY A 253 -13.75 -19.73 2.39
N VAL A 254 -12.73 -18.88 2.25
CA VAL A 254 -12.74 -17.80 1.26
C VAL A 254 -12.69 -18.40 -0.14
N SER A 255 -13.65 -18.06 -0.97
CA SER A 255 -13.81 -18.62 -2.31
C SER A 255 -12.75 -18.10 -3.31
N GLU A 256 -12.48 -18.87 -4.37
CA GLU A 256 -11.57 -18.43 -5.45
C GLU A 256 -12.05 -17.14 -6.12
N ARG A 257 -13.35 -16.92 -6.21
CA ARG A 257 -13.92 -15.66 -6.71
C ARG A 257 -13.54 -14.48 -5.83
N GLU A 258 -13.64 -14.62 -4.53
CA GLU A 258 -13.25 -13.57 -3.57
C GLU A 258 -11.74 -13.34 -3.61
N LEU A 259 -10.94 -14.40 -3.66
CA LEU A 259 -9.49 -14.29 -3.82
C LEU A 259 -9.14 -13.54 -5.10
N THR A 260 -9.74 -13.92 -6.24
CA THR A 260 -9.54 -13.22 -7.52
C THR A 260 -9.95 -11.76 -7.41
N THR A 261 -11.08 -11.45 -6.76
CA THR A 261 -11.51 -10.07 -6.56
C THR A 261 -10.45 -9.27 -5.81
N MET A 262 -9.92 -9.80 -4.71
CA MET A 262 -9.00 -9.10 -3.82
C MET A 262 -7.56 -8.99 -4.33
N CYS A 263 -7.07 -9.94 -5.12
CA CYS A 263 -5.68 -9.95 -5.57
C CYS A 263 -5.48 -9.78 -7.08
N VAL A 264 -6.58 -9.71 -7.86
CA VAL A 264 -6.50 -9.47 -9.31
C VAL A 264 -7.41 -8.31 -9.71
N THR A 265 -8.72 -8.42 -9.51
CA THR A 265 -9.70 -7.47 -10.05
C THR A 265 -9.56 -6.07 -9.45
N ASN A 266 -9.66 -5.97 -8.13
CA ASN A 266 -9.58 -4.67 -7.43
C ASN A 266 -8.24 -3.96 -7.67
N PRO A 267 -7.07 -4.63 -7.46
CA PRO A 267 -5.80 -3.95 -7.68
C PRO A 267 -5.53 -3.66 -9.17
N SER A 268 -6.02 -4.46 -10.11
CA SER A 268 -5.94 -4.15 -11.54
C SER A 268 -6.71 -2.87 -11.88
N TRP A 269 -7.93 -2.73 -11.37
CA TRP A 269 -8.72 -1.50 -11.56
C TRP A 269 -8.02 -0.28 -10.96
N LEU A 270 -7.50 -0.40 -9.75
CA LEU A 270 -6.77 0.69 -9.09
C LEU A 270 -5.57 1.16 -9.91
N LEU A 271 -4.79 0.21 -10.44
CA LEU A 271 -3.60 0.50 -11.24
C LEU A 271 -3.89 0.88 -12.70
N GLY A 272 -5.16 0.80 -13.14
CA GLY A 272 -5.53 1.08 -14.53
C GLY A 272 -4.96 0.04 -15.50
N LEU A 273 -4.82 -1.21 -15.07
CA LEU A 273 -4.40 -2.31 -15.93
C LEU A 273 -5.62 -2.73 -16.79
N ALA A 274 -5.46 -2.68 -18.11
CA ALA A 274 -6.48 -3.19 -19.02
C ALA A 274 -6.73 -4.69 -18.78
N ASP A 275 -7.94 -5.16 -19.05
CA ASP A 275 -8.29 -6.59 -18.99
C ASP A 275 -7.51 -7.43 -20.02
#